data_f0c462ed1323b5eeb75a10b9dbb79119
#
_entry.id   f0c462ed1323b5eeb75a10b9dbb79119
#
_cell.length_a   1.000
_cell.length_b   1.000
_cell.length_c   1.000
_cell.angle_alpha   90.00
_cell.angle_beta   90.00
_cell.angle_gamma   90.00
#
_symmetry.space_group_name_H-M   'P 1'
#
loop_
_entity.id
_entity.type
_entity.pdbx_description
1 polymer ?
#
loop_
_entity_poly.entity_id
_entity_poly.type
_entity_poly.pdbx_seq_one_letter_code
_entity_poly.pdbx_strand_id
1 'polypeptide(L)'
;MDKTFQKLLQTDIDLSSLGVERRTDNEPYFCTPKGASVFGWTGVDGIHFCFVRGFGGMVFAVSPANTFPNYVHPLAKNFADFLRLLLACGDVAALEQAWMWDKAQFETFLQDNPPTQEQQETLALVATKLKLMPMERPWAYIKELQASFDYSKIKYTKEYYDVVDQNAKPAIPEWKVYFEGNFWGHSGKERAGTEVPLNQQFEWAGHHWIIPAAYSCSKGFVVDFCMRTPEEDIRKFMTKWDLHPENDSCEYFTQEQQLQIDLENPLCLDFIPRLELNGKTMLTSHGCSVVFNPCLPDGMINEAEAKWALEHYDLDTSYGWMIFRAAFPWTSKRRPEIKSLSLTMEQRPCRVPGPHFQTHAPGDSFSFLHPVSGTNYTLTVQEIEQQTIPQKCFGSDRWVYPTHFTVMRYTLFPESEEDISICDCCDGDKPMEIAVEGDSFTPETQNNACVRIIGGADGPTVIMPGEKSQGRLHAACSALHFEPVRDDVEWCTMFSIKNFDETTINLI
;
A
#
# COMPACT_ATOMS: atom_id res chain seq x y z
N MET A 1 10.29 42.64 -1.76
CA MET A 1 10.85 41.58 -2.67
C MET A 1 12.36 41.72 -2.63
N ASP A 2 13.08 40.60 -2.52
CA ASP A 2 14.55 40.60 -2.45
C ASP A 2 15.20 41.20 -3.72
N LYS A 3 16.27 42.01 -3.55
CA LYS A 3 16.92 42.71 -4.68
C LYS A 3 17.58 41.76 -5.66
N THR A 4 18.12 40.65 -5.19
CA THR A 4 18.78 39.67 -6.05
C THR A 4 17.74 38.86 -6.83
N PHE A 5 16.60 38.56 -6.21
CA PHE A 5 15.47 37.95 -6.91
C PHE A 5 14.94 38.84 -8.03
N GLN A 6 14.79 40.17 -7.76
CA GLN A 6 14.39 41.12 -8.81
C GLN A 6 15.41 41.16 -9.96
N LYS A 7 16.71 41.11 -9.66
CA LYS A 7 17.73 41.02 -10.72
C LYS A 7 17.63 39.76 -11.54
N LEU A 8 17.40 38.58 -10.88
CA LEU A 8 17.20 37.32 -11.60
C LEU A 8 16.02 37.43 -12.56
N LEU A 9 14.90 38.01 -12.14
CA LEU A 9 13.70 38.20 -12.97
C LEU A 9 13.96 39.07 -14.21
N GLN A 10 15.01 39.88 -14.21
CA GLN A 10 15.42 40.73 -15.35
C GLN A 10 16.42 40.01 -16.28
N THR A 11 16.78 38.78 -15.97
CA THR A 11 17.66 37.93 -16.79
C THR A 11 16.85 36.84 -17.45
N ASP A 12 17.36 36.26 -18.52
CA ASP A 12 16.78 35.12 -19.20
C ASP A 12 17.27 33.80 -18.59
N ILE A 13 17.64 33.77 -17.30
CA ILE A 13 18.10 32.57 -16.63
C ILE A 13 16.88 31.79 -16.16
N ASP A 14 16.74 30.57 -16.67
CA ASP A 14 15.83 29.58 -16.19
C ASP A 14 16.53 28.68 -15.17
N LEU A 15 15.91 28.45 -14.02
CA LEU A 15 16.42 27.60 -12.95
C LEU A 15 15.74 26.22 -12.91
N SER A 16 14.94 25.87 -13.91
CA SER A 16 14.19 24.60 -13.94
C SER A 16 15.11 23.39 -13.89
N SER A 17 16.23 23.44 -14.62
CA SER A 17 17.26 22.38 -14.58
C SER A 17 17.93 22.19 -13.21
N LEU A 18 17.82 23.18 -12.33
CA LEU A 18 18.29 23.14 -10.95
C LEU A 18 17.17 22.78 -9.95
N GLY A 19 16.01 22.33 -10.43
CA GLY A 19 14.86 21.99 -9.61
C GLY A 19 14.09 23.21 -9.05
N VAL A 20 14.10 24.35 -9.74
CA VAL A 20 13.34 25.56 -9.36
C VAL A 20 12.47 25.99 -10.53
N GLU A 21 11.41 25.24 -10.75
CA GLU A 21 10.44 25.49 -11.82
C GLU A 21 9.50 26.64 -11.48
N ARG A 22 9.16 27.46 -12.47
CA ARG A 22 8.13 28.50 -12.36
C ARG A 22 6.81 27.94 -12.86
N ARG A 23 5.76 28.06 -12.04
CA ARG A 23 4.39 27.70 -12.42
C ARG A 23 3.51 28.95 -12.52
N THR A 24 2.54 28.90 -13.40
CA THR A 24 1.49 29.92 -13.50
C THR A 24 0.42 29.74 -12.42
N ASP A 25 0.21 28.51 -11.99
CA ASP A 25 -0.65 28.14 -10.90
C ASP A 25 0.20 27.95 -9.63
N ASN A 26 -0.08 28.77 -8.63
CA ASN A 26 0.62 28.76 -7.34
C ASN A 26 -0.36 28.48 -6.19
N GLU A 27 -1.29 27.53 -6.37
CA GLU A 27 -2.18 27.13 -5.29
C GLU A 27 -1.36 26.63 -4.10
N PRO A 28 -1.56 27.21 -2.91
CA PRO A 28 -0.82 26.83 -1.72
C PRO A 28 -1.30 25.47 -1.22
N TYR A 29 -0.38 24.64 -0.74
CA TYR A 29 -0.72 23.45 0.03
C TYR A 29 -1.11 23.81 1.46
N PHE A 30 -1.79 22.89 2.15
CA PHE A 30 -2.20 23.08 3.54
C PHE A 30 -1.07 23.57 4.45
N CYS A 31 0.17 23.07 4.23
CA CYS A 31 1.36 23.40 5.01
C CYS A 31 2.11 24.65 4.53
N THR A 32 1.66 25.29 3.45
CA THR A 32 2.28 26.53 2.97
C THR A 32 2.04 27.66 3.98
N PRO A 33 3.10 28.36 4.46
CA PRO A 33 2.93 29.42 5.44
C PRO A 33 1.99 30.54 4.99
N LYS A 34 1.22 31.08 5.90
CA LYS A 34 0.35 32.22 5.61
C LYS A 34 1.17 33.42 5.19
N GLY A 35 0.85 33.96 4.01
CA GLY A 35 1.55 35.12 3.43
C GLY A 35 2.85 34.68 2.72
N ALA A 36 2.97 33.44 2.37
CA ALA A 36 4.02 32.95 1.48
C ALA A 36 3.86 33.50 0.06
N SER A 37 4.98 33.78 -0.58
CA SER A 37 5.09 34.11 -2.00
C SER A 37 5.96 33.03 -2.64
N VAL A 38 5.31 32.05 -3.26
CA VAL A 38 5.99 30.92 -3.92
C VAL A 38 6.68 31.45 -5.18
N PHE A 39 7.92 31.03 -5.40
CA PHE A 39 8.70 31.44 -6.56
C PHE A 39 9.27 30.28 -7.36
N GLY A 40 9.22 29.07 -6.85
CA GLY A 40 9.71 27.89 -7.54
C GLY A 40 9.20 26.59 -6.94
N TRP A 41 9.13 25.56 -7.76
CA TRP A 41 8.67 24.20 -7.46
C TRP A 41 9.72 23.21 -7.90
N THR A 42 9.81 22.06 -7.21
CA THR A 42 10.72 20.98 -7.63
C THR A 42 10.15 20.12 -8.78
N GLY A 43 8.86 20.26 -9.07
CA GLY A 43 8.17 19.40 -10.04
C GLY A 43 7.53 18.14 -9.42
N VAL A 44 7.98 17.72 -8.23
CA VAL A 44 7.53 16.48 -7.55
C VAL A 44 6.97 16.80 -6.15
N ASP A 45 6.08 15.96 -5.64
CA ASP A 45 5.54 15.92 -4.26
C ASP A 45 5.01 17.26 -3.71
N GLY A 46 4.73 18.22 -4.59
CA GLY A 46 4.30 19.54 -4.17
C GLY A 46 5.35 20.36 -3.43
N ILE A 47 6.61 19.95 -3.45
CA ILE A 47 7.72 20.64 -2.80
C ILE A 47 7.96 21.99 -3.51
N HIS A 48 8.03 23.06 -2.73
CA HIS A 48 8.16 24.41 -3.28
C HIS A 48 8.99 25.33 -2.40
N PHE A 49 9.47 26.41 -3.02
CA PHE A 49 10.29 27.42 -2.36
C PHE A 49 9.54 28.75 -2.32
N CYS A 50 9.60 29.43 -1.17
CA CYS A 50 8.86 30.66 -0.98
C CYS A 50 9.60 31.67 -0.11
N PHE A 51 9.20 32.94 -0.26
CA PHE A 51 9.40 33.96 0.75
C PHE A 51 8.17 34.05 1.63
N VAL A 52 8.37 34.27 2.93
CA VAL A 52 7.24 34.40 3.87
C VAL A 52 7.20 35.83 4.42
N ARG A 53 6.04 36.46 4.38
CA ARG A 53 5.83 37.81 4.88
C ARG A 53 6.21 37.90 6.37
N GLY A 54 7.09 38.84 6.71
CA GLY A 54 7.60 39.04 8.07
C GLY A 54 9.02 38.51 8.28
N PHE A 55 9.57 37.75 7.33
CA PHE A 55 10.93 37.15 7.41
C PHE A 55 11.91 37.78 6.41
N GLY A 56 11.57 38.96 5.87
CA GLY A 56 12.44 39.66 4.93
C GLY A 56 12.61 38.93 3.61
N GLY A 57 13.88 38.70 3.22
CA GLY A 57 14.26 37.96 2.02
C GLY A 57 14.60 36.49 2.27
N MET A 58 14.30 35.95 3.45
CA MET A 58 14.59 34.55 3.81
C MET A 58 13.84 33.59 2.89
N VAL A 59 14.55 32.57 2.43
CA VAL A 59 14.00 31.52 1.57
C VAL A 59 13.66 30.30 2.42
N PHE A 60 12.47 29.75 2.22
CA PHE A 60 11.98 28.54 2.87
C PHE A 60 11.73 27.45 1.83
N ALA A 61 12.04 26.20 2.18
CA ALA A 61 11.51 25.03 1.54
C ALA A 61 10.23 24.59 2.26
N VAL A 62 9.23 24.21 1.50
CA VAL A 62 7.96 23.67 1.98
C VAL A 62 7.75 22.31 1.31
N SER A 63 7.62 21.25 2.08
CA SER A 63 7.38 19.89 1.59
C SER A 63 6.12 19.31 2.21
N PRO A 64 5.02 19.21 1.43
CA PRO A 64 3.79 18.55 1.89
C PRO A 64 3.93 17.05 2.19
N ALA A 65 4.91 16.40 1.56
CA ALA A 65 5.21 14.99 1.75
C ALA A 65 5.89 14.67 3.10
N ASN A 66 6.46 15.68 3.77
CA ASN A 66 7.07 15.49 5.07
C ASN A 66 6.02 15.25 6.15
N THR A 67 6.44 14.65 7.27
CA THR A 67 5.58 14.45 8.45
C THR A 67 5.65 15.66 9.40
N PHE A 68 4.61 15.86 10.19
CA PHE A 68 4.59 16.87 11.24
C PHE A 68 5.76 16.66 12.24
N PRO A 69 6.46 17.71 12.67
CA PRO A 69 6.29 19.14 12.36
C PRO A 69 7.14 19.65 11.18
N ASN A 70 7.68 18.78 10.35
CA ASN A 70 8.81 19.04 9.44
C ASN A 70 8.39 19.52 8.03
N TYR A 71 7.26 20.22 7.90
CA TYR A 71 6.78 20.69 6.59
C TYR A 71 7.53 21.90 6.04
N VAL A 72 8.12 22.74 6.90
CA VAL A 72 8.71 24.02 6.51
C VAL A 72 10.07 24.22 7.14
N HIS A 73 11.10 24.47 6.32
CA HIS A 73 12.45 24.70 6.78
C HIS A 73 13.07 25.95 6.15
N PRO A 74 13.72 26.84 6.92
CA PRO A 74 14.51 27.92 6.34
C PRO A 74 15.77 27.35 5.68
N LEU A 75 16.02 27.78 4.42
CA LEU A 75 17.18 27.38 3.63
C LEU A 75 18.24 28.48 3.56
N ALA A 76 17.82 29.71 3.37
CA ALA A 76 18.75 30.82 3.20
C ALA A 76 18.24 32.12 3.83
N LYS A 77 19.16 32.94 4.36
CA LYS A 77 18.82 34.25 4.96
C LYS A 77 18.31 35.27 3.94
N ASN A 78 18.64 35.09 2.67
CA ASN A 78 18.23 35.92 1.55
C ASN A 78 18.35 35.13 0.24
N PHE A 79 17.82 35.65 -0.85
CA PHE A 79 17.83 34.96 -2.14
C PHE A 79 19.25 34.85 -2.75
N ALA A 80 20.17 35.78 -2.45
CA ALA A 80 21.55 35.65 -2.91
C ALA A 80 22.24 34.42 -2.26
N ASP A 81 22.02 34.19 -0.98
CA ASP A 81 22.56 33.02 -0.29
C ASP A 81 21.91 31.71 -0.78
N PHE A 82 20.61 31.72 -1.14
CA PHE A 82 19.97 30.58 -1.80
C PHE A 82 20.65 30.23 -3.13
N LEU A 83 20.92 31.22 -3.97
CA LEU A 83 21.66 30.98 -5.23
C LEU A 83 23.09 30.50 -4.99
N ARG A 84 23.75 30.98 -3.95
CA ARG A 84 25.11 30.51 -3.55
C ARG A 84 25.09 29.06 -3.06
N LEU A 85 24.00 28.64 -2.43
CA LEU A 85 23.77 27.23 -2.06
C LEU A 85 23.58 26.37 -3.30
N LEU A 86 22.78 26.81 -4.28
CA LEU A 86 22.64 26.11 -5.57
C LEU A 86 23.98 25.99 -6.28
N LEU A 87 24.79 27.06 -6.30
CA LEU A 87 26.15 27.02 -6.88
C LEU A 87 27.08 26.02 -6.19
N ALA A 88 26.87 25.76 -4.91
CA ALA A 88 27.68 24.80 -4.14
C ALA A 88 27.20 23.35 -4.23
N CYS A 89 25.88 23.15 -4.39
CA CYS A 89 25.25 21.84 -4.31
C CYS A 89 24.83 21.27 -5.68
N GLY A 90 24.80 22.06 -6.72
CA GLY A 90 24.41 21.65 -8.05
C GLY A 90 22.91 21.90 -8.35
N ASP A 91 22.03 21.52 -7.43
CA ASP A 91 20.58 21.71 -7.52
C ASP A 91 19.93 21.84 -6.14
N VAL A 92 18.61 21.75 -6.08
CA VAL A 92 17.83 21.87 -4.84
C VAL A 92 17.70 20.56 -4.05
N ALA A 93 17.98 19.41 -4.64
CA ALA A 93 17.69 18.11 -4.00
C ALA A 93 18.40 17.95 -2.65
N ALA A 94 19.70 18.25 -2.60
CA ALA A 94 20.44 18.22 -1.34
C ALA A 94 19.97 19.30 -0.34
N LEU A 95 19.51 20.44 -0.84
CA LEU A 95 19.09 21.57 0.00
C LEU A 95 17.79 21.28 0.73
N GLU A 96 16.83 20.68 0.05
CA GLU A 96 15.53 20.39 0.64
C GLU A 96 15.59 19.24 1.65
N GLN A 97 16.54 18.29 1.51
CA GLN A 97 16.79 17.19 2.42
C GLN A 97 17.74 17.53 3.57
N ALA A 98 18.47 18.65 3.50
CA ALA A 98 19.49 19.03 4.48
C ALA A 98 18.97 19.09 5.92
N TRP A 99 17.68 19.28 6.14
CA TRP A 99 17.08 19.35 7.49
C TRP A 99 17.22 18.03 8.25
N MET A 100 17.10 16.88 7.59
CA MET A 100 17.17 15.56 8.23
C MET A 100 18.55 14.90 8.11
N TRP A 101 19.37 15.27 7.12
CA TRP A 101 20.66 14.64 6.91
C TRP A 101 21.75 15.14 7.86
N ASP A 102 22.61 14.24 8.26
CA ASP A 102 23.88 14.61 8.87
C ASP A 102 24.89 15.09 7.80
N LYS A 103 26.09 15.48 8.25
CA LYS A 103 27.10 16.02 7.34
C LYS A 103 27.61 14.97 6.36
N ALA A 104 27.79 13.73 6.81
CA ALA A 104 28.33 12.65 5.97
C ALA A 104 27.31 12.27 4.87
N GLN A 105 26.03 12.12 5.22
CA GLN A 105 24.96 11.86 4.27
C GLN A 105 24.86 12.97 3.21
N PHE A 106 24.89 14.23 3.63
CA PHE A 106 24.85 15.37 2.71
C PHE A 106 26.05 15.38 1.75
N GLU A 107 27.26 15.17 2.25
CA GLU A 107 28.47 15.15 1.43
C GLU A 107 28.53 13.95 0.49
N THR A 108 28.08 12.76 0.95
CA THR A 108 27.96 11.56 0.12
C THR A 108 26.97 11.79 -1.03
N PHE A 109 25.79 12.33 -0.74
CA PHE A 109 24.80 12.64 -1.77
C PHE A 109 25.35 13.54 -2.87
N LEU A 110 26.08 14.61 -2.51
CA LEU A 110 26.70 15.51 -3.49
C LEU A 110 27.79 14.83 -4.33
N GLN A 111 28.49 13.84 -3.78
CA GLN A 111 29.50 13.07 -4.51
C GLN A 111 28.88 12.10 -5.51
N ASP A 112 27.79 11.46 -5.10
CA ASP A 112 27.08 10.45 -5.91
C ASP A 112 26.21 11.09 -7.00
N ASN A 113 25.79 12.35 -6.81
CA ASN A 113 24.95 13.10 -7.74
C ASN A 113 25.64 14.38 -8.25
N PRO A 114 26.69 14.26 -9.08
CA PRO A 114 27.36 15.42 -9.65
C PRO A 114 26.42 16.15 -10.64
N PRO A 115 26.48 17.49 -10.72
CA PRO A 115 25.63 18.25 -11.61
C PRO A 115 25.85 17.85 -13.08
N THR A 116 24.74 17.70 -13.81
CA THR A 116 24.73 17.43 -15.24
C THR A 116 25.35 18.59 -16.06
N GLN A 117 25.61 18.37 -17.35
CA GLN A 117 26.13 19.43 -18.19
C GLN A 117 25.18 20.65 -18.26
N GLU A 118 23.88 20.42 -18.38
CA GLU A 118 22.89 21.49 -18.41
C GLU A 118 22.84 22.27 -17.09
N GLN A 119 22.89 21.56 -15.96
CA GLN A 119 22.98 22.19 -14.64
C GLN A 119 24.24 23.06 -14.52
N GLN A 120 25.39 22.54 -14.96
CA GLN A 120 26.67 23.28 -14.93
C GLN A 120 26.60 24.55 -15.78
N GLU A 121 26.00 24.51 -16.95
CA GLU A 121 25.80 25.67 -17.82
C GLU A 121 24.91 26.73 -17.14
N THR A 122 23.80 26.31 -16.54
CA THR A 122 22.89 27.19 -15.80
C THR A 122 23.59 27.81 -14.58
N LEU A 123 24.32 27.02 -13.81
CA LEU A 123 25.11 27.51 -12.65
C LEU A 123 26.16 28.54 -13.07
N ALA A 124 26.86 28.30 -14.18
CA ALA A 124 27.86 29.24 -14.71
C ALA A 124 27.21 30.58 -15.13
N LEU A 125 26.01 30.55 -15.72
CA LEU A 125 25.22 31.76 -16.03
C LEU A 125 24.83 32.52 -14.76
N VAL A 126 24.33 31.81 -13.72
CA VAL A 126 23.99 32.40 -12.41
C VAL A 126 25.21 33.09 -11.79
N ALA A 127 26.33 32.36 -11.70
CA ALA A 127 27.59 32.88 -11.14
C ALA A 127 28.06 34.16 -11.86
N THR A 128 28.05 34.11 -13.19
CA THR A 128 28.61 35.21 -14.02
C THR A 128 27.69 36.45 -14.04
N LYS A 129 26.39 36.25 -14.34
CA LYS A 129 25.45 37.39 -14.49
C LYS A 129 25.13 38.06 -13.15
N LEU A 130 25.04 37.28 -12.07
CA LEU A 130 24.75 37.80 -10.73
C LEU A 130 25.97 38.07 -9.87
N LYS A 131 27.17 37.72 -10.36
CA LYS A 131 28.47 37.88 -9.68
C LYS A 131 28.48 37.25 -8.29
N LEU A 132 28.03 36.00 -8.24
CA LEU A 132 27.95 35.21 -7.01
C LEU A 132 29.02 34.12 -7.00
N MET A 133 29.50 33.81 -5.81
CA MET A 133 30.45 32.70 -5.56
C MET A 133 29.72 31.60 -4.80
N PRO A 134 30.06 30.30 -4.99
CA PRO A 134 29.45 29.20 -4.25
C PRO A 134 29.55 29.40 -2.73
N MET A 135 28.65 28.83 -1.98
CA MET A 135 28.69 28.79 -0.52
C MET A 135 29.82 27.86 -0.07
N GLU A 136 30.73 28.34 0.79
CA GLU A 136 31.91 27.54 1.21
C GLU A 136 31.55 26.32 2.05
N ARG A 137 30.52 26.45 2.93
CA ARG A 137 30.08 25.39 3.84
C ARG A 137 28.56 25.27 3.83
N PRO A 138 27.98 24.75 2.75
CA PRO A 138 26.52 24.76 2.55
C PRO A 138 25.72 24.04 3.66
N TRP A 139 26.13 22.83 4.02
CA TRP A 139 25.47 22.08 5.10
C TRP A 139 25.52 22.81 6.44
N ALA A 140 26.71 23.30 6.85
CA ALA A 140 26.84 24.01 8.12
C ALA A 140 26.01 25.30 8.14
N TYR A 141 26.00 26.05 7.03
CA TYR A 141 25.17 27.26 6.89
C TYR A 141 23.68 26.95 7.10
N ILE A 142 23.15 25.91 6.45
CA ILE A 142 21.74 25.52 6.58
C ILE A 142 21.43 25.09 8.01
N LYS A 143 22.26 24.21 8.61
CA LYS A 143 22.05 23.73 9.98
C LYS A 143 22.13 24.87 11.03
N GLU A 144 23.07 25.78 10.91
CA GLU A 144 23.18 26.95 11.78
C GLU A 144 21.93 27.84 11.66
N LEU A 145 21.42 28.03 10.44
CA LEU A 145 20.21 28.80 10.20
C LEU A 145 19.00 28.12 10.82
N GLN A 146 18.81 26.84 10.59
CA GLN A 146 17.70 26.05 11.13
C GLN A 146 17.74 25.96 12.66
N ALA A 147 18.91 25.76 13.26
CA ALA A 147 19.07 25.70 14.72
C ALA A 147 18.75 27.05 15.41
N SER A 148 19.05 28.16 14.74
CA SER A 148 18.77 29.50 15.28
C SER A 148 17.38 30.05 14.95
N PHE A 149 16.59 29.33 14.13
CA PHE A 149 15.31 29.81 13.66
C PHE A 149 14.19 29.53 14.66
N ASP A 150 13.36 30.51 14.92
CA ASP A 150 12.19 30.41 15.77
C ASP A 150 10.97 30.01 14.94
N TYR A 151 10.72 28.71 14.85
CA TYR A 151 9.60 28.12 14.09
C TYR A 151 8.21 28.57 14.59
N SER A 152 8.09 28.99 15.85
CA SER A 152 6.82 29.47 16.40
C SER A 152 6.29 30.76 15.74
N LYS A 153 7.17 31.48 15.04
CA LYS A 153 6.81 32.70 14.29
C LYS A 153 6.16 32.42 12.94
N ILE A 154 6.25 31.19 12.41
CA ILE A 154 5.54 30.81 11.19
C ILE A 154 4.06 30.74 11.51
N LYS A 155 3.26 31.43 10.70
CA LYS A 155 1.78 31.36 10.80
C LYS A 155 1.24 30.54 9.64
N TYR A 156 0.26 29.73 9.94
CA TYR A 156 -0.39 28.88 8.95
C TYR A 156 -1.86 29.30 8.73
N THR A 157 -2.50 28.74 7.73
CA THR A 157 -3.92 28.86 7.46
C THR A 157 -4.72 27.98 8.40
N LYS A 158 -6.06 28.12 8.42
CA LYS A 158 -6.91 27.21 9.19
C LYS A 158 -6.78 25.77 8.73
N GLU A 159 -6.65 25.55 7.43
CA GLU A 159 -6.48 24.25 6.81
C GLU A 159 -5.27 23.49 7.37
N TYR A 160 -4.15 24.16 7.62
CA TYR A 160 -3.00 23.57 8.30
C TYR A 160 -3.37 22.97 9.65
N TYR A 161 -4.06 23.75 10.47
CA TYR A 161 -4.45 23.29 11.81
C TYR A 161 -5.49 22.19 11.74
N ASP A 162 -6.41 22.23 10.77
CA ASP A 162 -7.39 21.17 10.55
C ASP A 162 -6.70 19.84 10.15
N VAL A 163 -5.62 19.90 9.36
CA VAL A 163 -4.83 18.72 8.96
C VAL A 163 -3.87 18.29 10.07
N VAL A 164 -3.18 19.22 10.73
CA VAL A 164 -2.18 18.94 11.76
C VAL A 164 -2.83 18.53 13.07
N ASP A 165 -4.01 19.07 13.42
CA ASP A 165 -4.79 18.57 14.56
C ASP A 165 -5.26 17.13 14.35
N GLN A 166 -5.41 16.70 13.09
CA GLN A 166 -5.61 15.28 12.77
C GLN A 166 -4.31 14.45 12.90
N ASN A 167 -3.13 15.08 12.79
CA ASN A 167 -1.81 14.47 12.91
C ASN A 167 -1.06 14.81 14.21
N ALA A 168 -1.47 15.83 14.97
CA ALA A 168 -0.99 16.08 16.32
C ALA A 168 -1.39 14.89 17.17
N LYS A 169 -0.38 14.19 17.80
CA LYS A 169 -0.60 13.01 18.64
C LYS A 169 -2.05 12.95 19.04
N PRO A 170 -2.84 12.04 18.51
CA PRO A 170 -4.23 12.01 18.88
C PRO A 170 -4.22 11.89 20.40
N ALA A 171 -4.86 12.82 21.09
CA ALA A 171 -5.43 12.51 22.37
C ALA A 171 -6.14 11.20 22.11
N ILE A 172 -5.67 10.07 22.72
CA ILE A 172 -6.14 8.72 22.45
C ILE A 172 -7.61 8.85 22.14
N PRO A 173 -8.02 8.62 20.87
CA PRO A 173 -9.36 8.98 20.47
C PRO A 173 -10.27 8.17 21.36
N GLU A 174 -11.28 8.77 21.94
CA GLU A 174 -12.27 8.06 22.74
C GLU A 174 -12.69 6.84 21.94
N TRP A 175 -12.39 5.63 22.46
CA TRP A 175 -12.64 4.39 21.74
C TRP A 175 -14.12 4.25 21.41
N LYS A 176 -14.47 4.41 20.16
CA LYS A 176 -15.84 4.38 19.67
C LYS A 176 -15.96 3.44 18.49
N VAL A 177 -16.81 2.46 18.60
CA VAL A 177 -17.05 1.46 17.54
C VAL A 177 -18.42 1.70 16.94
N TYR A 178 -18.48 1.76 15.62
CA TYR A 178 -19.70 2.00 14.83
C TYR A 178 -19.99 0.81 13.94
N PHE A 179 -21.24 0.56 13.64
CA PHE A 179 -21.61 -0.58 12.79
C PHE A 179 -21.04 -0.45 11.37
N GLU A 180 -21.14 0.73 10.75
CA GLU A 180 -20.60 1.05 9.42
C GLU A 180 -19.22 1.70 9.48
N GLY A 181 -18.55 1.64 10.64
CA GLY A 181 -17.19 2.16 10.84
C GLY A 181 -16.12 1.09 10.66
N ASN A 182 -14.89 1.55 10.63
CA ASN A 182 -13.69 0.73 10.65
C ASN A 182 -12.69 1.27 11.69
N PHE A 183 -11.46 0.77 11.71
CA PHE A 183 -10.43 1.27 12.62
C PHE A 183 -9.98 2.70 12.29
N TRP A 184 -10.05 3.11 11.01
CA TRP A 184 -9.58 4.42 10.54
C TRP A 184 -10.63 5.52 10.60
N GLY A 185 -11.88 5.18 10.92
CA GLY A 185 -12.91 6.17 11.09
C GLY A 185 -14.34 5.74 10.81
N HIS A 186 -15.22 6.72 10.86
CA HIS A 186 -16.64 6.56 10.59
C HIS A 186 -17.17 7.80 9.87
N SER A 187 -17.82 7.58 8.75
CA SER A 187 -18.49 8.63 7.97
C SER A 187 -20.00 8.53 8.16
N GLY A 188 -20.59 9.36 9.01
CA GLY A 188 -22.05 9.35 9.17
C GLY A 188 -22.54 9.90 10.50
N LYS A 189 -23.87 9.81 10.71
CA LYS A 189 -24.55 10.28 11.92
C LYS A 189 -24.94 9.13 12.88
N GLU A 190 -24.33 7.97 12.69
CA GLU A 190 -24.60 6.80 13.54
C GLU A 190 -24.08 7.04 14.94
N ARG A 191 -24.75 6.48 15.94
CA ARG A 191 -24.27 6.46 17.32
C ARG A 191 -23.33 5.30 17.52
N ALA A 192 -22.25 5.51 18.28
CA ALA A 192 -21.37 4.45 18.72
C ALA A 192 -22.11 3.34 19.44
N GLY A 193 -21.66 2.11 19.26
CA GLY A 193 -22.18 0.94 19.95
C GLY A 193 -21.86 0.99 21.44
N THR A 194 -22.72 0.35 22.22
CA THR A 194 -22.43 0.11 23.64
C THR A 194 -21.52 -1.10 23.75
N GLU A 195 -20.38 -0.94 24.38
CA GLU A 195 -19.44 -2.03 24.62
C GLU A 195 -20.02 -3.04 25.60
N VAL A 196 -19.86 -4.32 25.27
CA VAL A 196 -20.20 -5.50 26.08
C VAL A 196 -18.91 -6.27 26.29
N PRO A 197 -18.25 -6.19 27.44
CA PRO A 197 -17.05 -6.95 27.71
C PRO A 197 -17.33 -8.46 27.65
N LEU A 198 -16.52 -9.21 26.90
CA LEU A 198 -16.63 -10.66 26.76
C LEU A 198 -15.44 -11.36 27.38
N ASN A 199 -14.21 -10.89 27.12
CA ASN A 199 -12.94 -11.42 27.65
C ASN A 199 -12.80 -12.94 27.48
N GLN A 200 -13.31 -13.48 26.37
CA GLN A 200 -13.22 -14.90 26.05
C GLN A 200 -11.86 -15.21 25.42
N GLN A 201 -11.24 -16.30 25.87
CA GLN A 201 -9.96 -16.77 25.36
C GLN A 201 -10.07 -18.23 24.95
N PHE A 202 -9.45 -18.60 23.84
CA PHE A 202 -9.45 -19.96 23.33
C PHE A 202 -8.29 -20.17 22.34
N GLU A 203 -8.03 -21.45 22.05
CA GLU A 203 -7.07 -21.86 21.03
C GLU A 203 -7.81 -22.33 19.79
N TRP A 204 -7.40 -21.82 18.62
CA TRP A 204 -7.91 -22.25 17.33
C TRP A 204 -6.89 -21.99 16.22
N ALA A 205 -6.79 -22.91 15.27
CA ALA A 205 -5.88 -22.82 14.11
C ALA A 205 -4.41 -22.58 14.50
N GLY A 206 -3.97 -23.15 15.64
CA GLY A 206 -2.61 -23.01 16.15
C GLY A 206 -2.31 -21.68 16.82
N HIS A 207 -3.30 -20.79 16.97
CA HIS A 207 -3.15 -19.48 17.58
C HIS A 207 -4.00 -19.32 18.83
N HIS A 208 -3.51 -18.47 19.74
CA HIS A 208 -4.28 -18.02 20.90
C HIS A 208 -5.14 -16.81 20.51
N TRP A 209 -6.44 -16.92 20.76
CA TRP A 209 -7.42 -15.90 20.44
C TRP A 209 -8.02 -15.27 21.68
N ILE A 210 -8.25 -13.98 21.60
CA ILE A 210 -8.98 -13.21 22.60
C ILE A 210 -10.13 -12.50 21.89
N ILE A 211 -11.34 -12.63 22.44
CA ILE A 211 -12.50 -11.79 22.09
C ILE A 211 -12.73 -10.84 23.24
N PRO A 212 -12.15 -9.64 23.23
CA PRO A 212 -12.20 -8.74 24.37
C PRO A 212 -13.59 -8.16 24.58
N ALA A 213 -14.26 -7.77 23.50
CA ALA A 213 -15.57 -7.12 23.58
C ALA A 213 -16.41 -7.33 22.31
N ALA A 214 -17.70 -7.13 22.48
CA ALA A 214 -18.65 -6.90 21.42
C ALA A 214 -19.35 -5.55 21.61
N TYR A 215 -19.78 -4.93 20.51
CA TYR A 215 -20.41 -3.61 20.51
C TYR A 215 -21.83 -3.71 19.98
N SER A 216 -22.78 -3.36 20.81
CA SER A 216 -24.19 -3.38 20.44
C SER A 216 -24.57 -2.05 19.81
N CYS A 217 -24.60 -2.02 18.48
CA CYS A 217 -24.91 -0.86 17.64
C CYS A 217 -26.41 -0.80 17.28
N SER A 218 -26.81 0.30 16.65
CA SER A 218 -28.21 0.48 16.18
C SER A 218 -28.60 -0.52 15.10
N LYS A 219 -27.68 -0.87 14.19
CA LYS A 219 -27.92 -1.72 13.03
C LYS A 219 -27.51 -3.18 13.23
N GLY A 220 -26.70 -3.48 14.22
CA GLY A 220 -26.15 -4.81 14.43
C GLY A 220 -25.21 -4.91 15.59
N PHE A 221 -24.50 -6.02 15.64
CA PHE A 221 -23.39 -6.29 16.55
C PHE A 221 -22.07 -6.08 15.82
N VAL A 222 -21.08 -5.55 16.52
CA VAL A 222 -19.69 -5.51 16.05
C VAL A 222 -18.85 -6.27 17.07
N VAL A 223 -17.97 -7.14 16.61
CA VAL A 223 -17.11 -7.97 17.48
C VAL A 223 -15.67 -7.79 17.05
N ASP A 224 -14.79 -7.59 18.03
CA ASP A 224 -13.35 -7.54 17.81
C ASP A 224 -12.72 -8.88 18.19
N PHE A 225 -11.83 -9.37 17.34
CA PHE A 225 -11.10 -10.63 17.46
C PHE A 225 -9.61 -10.30 17.47
N CYS A 226 -8.90 -10.76 18.50
CA CYS A 226 -7.47 -10.53 18.64
C CYS A 226 -6.74 -11.87 18.57
N MET A 227 -5.98 -12.10 17.49
CA MET A 227 -5.11 -13.27 17.32
C MET A 227 -3.71 -12.91 17.79
N ARG A 228 -3.18 -13.67 18.74
CA ARG A 228 -1.85 -13.49 19.30
C ARG A 228 -0.81 -14.35 18.60
N THR A 229 0.32 -13.74 18.26
CA THR A 229 1.45 -14.41 17.63
C THR A 229 2.73 -14.17 18.42
N PRO A 230 3.51 -15.21 18.78
CA PRO A 230 4.81 -15.04 19.41
C PRO A 230 5.79 -14.23 18.55
N GLU A 231 6.55 -13.33 19.17
CA GLU A 231 7.56 -12.52 18.46
C GLU A 231 8.57 -13.40 17.71
N GLU A 232 8.95 -14.54 18.30
CA GLU A 232 9.91 -15.47 17.67
C GLU A 232 9.42 -16.01 16.33
N ASP A 233 8.15 -16.31 16.18
CA ASP A 233 7.57 -16.83 14.93
C ASP A 233 7.51 -15.76 13.84
N ILE A 234 7.21 -14.52 14.23
CA ILE A 234 7.27 -13.37 13.33
C ILE A 234 8.71 -13.16 12.84
N ARG A 235 9.68 -13.18 13.75
CA ARG A 235 11.10 -13.01 13.43
C ARG A 235 11.62 -14.11 12.50
N LYS A 236 11.22 -15.36 12.71
CA LYS A 236 11.54 -16.49 11.81
C LYS A 236 10.99 -16.28 10.41
N PHE A 237 9.70 -15.84 10.33
CA PHE A 237 9.05 -15.55 9.07
C PHE A 237 9.74 -14.40 8.32
N MET A 238 9.98 -13.28 8.98
CA MET A 238 10.67 -12.13 8.39
C MET A 238 12.08 -12.50 7.90
N THR A 239 12.82 -13.29 8.68
CA THR A 239 14.18 -13.75 8.30
C THR A 239 14.15 -14.71 7.11
N LYS A 240 13.18 -15.63 7.07
CA LYS A 240 13.04 -16.61 5.97
C LYS A 240 12.83 -15.92 4.62
N TRP A 241 12.02 -14.86 4.62
CA TRP A 241 11.62 -14.16 3.40
C TRP A 241 12.38 -12.85 3.16
N ASP A 242 13.41 -12.57 3.97
CA ASP A 242 14.22 -11.33 3.90
C ASP A 242 13.38 -10.04 3.95
N LEU A 243 12.31 -10.08 4.75
CA LEU A 243 11.37 -8.95 4.93
C LEU A 243 11.94 -7.95 5.93
N HIS A 244 13.08 -7.35 5.60
CA HIS A 244 13.66 -6.29 6.39
C HIS A 244 13.14 -4.93 5.92
N PRO A 245 12.82 -4.03 6.86
CA PRO A 245 12.28 -2.70 6.53
C PRO A 245 13.20 -1.84 5.64
N GLU A 246 14.48 -2.15 5.59
CA GLU A 246 15.47 -1.45 4.77
C GLU A 246 15.60 -2.04 3.35
N ASN A 247 14.95 -3.18 3.09
CA ASN A 247 14.96 -3.83 1.79
C ASN A 247 13.65 -3.53 1.06
N ASP A 248 13.70 -2.74 0.00
CA ASP A 248 12.61 -2.56 -0.98
C ASP A 248 12.36 -3.84 -1.80
N SER A 249 12.65 -5.02 -1.21
CA SER A 249 12.63 -6.31 -1.89
C SER A 249 11.23 -6.84 -2.25
N CYS A 250 10.17 -6.19 -1.81
CA CYS A 250 8.78 -6.55 -2.17
C CYS A 250 8.51 -6.50 -3.68
N GLU A 251 9.35 -5.86 -4.47
CA GLU A 251 9.22 -5.76 -5.92
C GLU A 251 9.73 -7.02 -6.66
N TYR A 252 10.39 -7.93 -5.98
CA TYR A 252 11.10 -9.07 -6.60
C TYR A 252 10.45 -10.43 -6.38
N PHE A 253 9.38 -10.50 -5.59
CA PHE A 253 8.70 -11.78 -5.37
C PHE A 253 7.84 -12.15 -6.58
N THR A 254 7.98 -13.41 -7.02
CA THR A 254 7.04 -13.97 -8.00
C THR A 254 5.64 -14.09 -7.39
N GLN A 255 4.61 -14.24 -8.23
CA GLN A 255 3.24 -14.43 -7.74
C GLN A 255 3.13 -15.64 -6.81
N GLU A 256 3.83 -16.73 -7.10
CA GLU A 256 3.86 -17.92 -6.27
C GLU A 256 4.55 -17.68 -4.93
N GLN A 257 5.69 -16.97 -4.94
CA GLN A 257 6.36 -16.57 -3.70
C GLN A 257 5.48 -15.67 -2.84
N GLN A 258 4.74 -14.74 -3.45
CA GLN A 258 3.79 -13.88 -2.73
C GLN A 258 2.67 -14.71 -2.09
N LEU A 259 2.10 -15.68 -2.80
CA LEU A 259 1.12 -16.60 -2.23
C LEU A 259 1.69 -17.40 -1.06
N GLN A 260 2.94 -17.85 -1.17
CA GLN A 260 3.60 -18.57 -0.10
C GLN A 260 3.89 -17.68 1.12
N ILE A 261 4.29 -16.43 0.90
CA ILE A 261 4.45 -15.43 1.95
C ILE A 261 3.13 -15.19 2.67
N ASP A 262 2.03 -15.01 1.92
CA ASP A 262 0.71 -14.78 2.50
C ASP A 262 0.23 -15.99 3.33
N LEU A 263 0.52 -17.22 2.86
CA LEU A 263 0.19 -18.47 3.56
C LEU A 263 1.00 -18.67 4.86
N GLU A 264 2.26 -18.27 4.84
CA GLU A 264 3.18 -18.47 5.97
C GLU A 264 3.17 -17.30 6.96
N ASN A 265 2.55 -16.18 6.62
CA ASN A 265 2.52 -15.00 7.48
C ASN A 265 1.79 -15.31 8.80
N PRO A 266 2.51 -15.36 9.94
CA PRO A 266 1.93 -15.74 11.21
C PRO A 266 1.00 -14.66 11.81
N LEU A 267 1.00 -13.46 11.21
CA LEU A 267 0.10 -12.35 11.57
C LEU A 267 -1.14 -12.27 10.68
N CYS A 268 -1.38 -13.29 9.84
CA CYS A 268 -2.51 -13.31 8.92
C CYS A 268 -3.20 -14.68 8.96
N LEU A 269 -4.50 -14.67 9.19
CA LEU A 269 -5.35 -15.85 9.04
C LEU A 269 -6.70 -15.41 8.49
N ASP A 270 -7.05 -15.92 7.31
CA ASP A 270 -8.36 -15.68 6.71
C ASP A 270 -9.41 -16.60 7.31
N PHE A 271 -10.46 -16.01 7.87
CA PHE A 271 -11.56 -16.76 8.47
C PHE A 271 -12.92 -16.08 8.29
N ILE A 272 -13.97 -16.84 8.47
CA ILE A 272 -15.36 -16.39 8.42
C ILE A 272 -15.96 -16.59 9.81
N PRO A 273 -16.20 -15.51 10.56
CA PRO A 273 -16.94 -15.59 11.82
C PRO A 273 -18.45 -15.62 11.56
N ARG A 274 -19.16 -16.51 12.25
CA ARG A 274 -20.63 -16.58 12.28
C ARG A 274 -21.09 -16.48 13.73
N LEU A 275 -22.01 -15.56 14.01
CA LEU A 275 -22.63 -15.46 15.34
C LEU A 275 -23.97 -16.18 15.35
N GLU A 276 -24.30 -16.80 16.47
CA GLU A 276 -25.64 -17.26 16.76
C GLU A 276 -26.16 -16.51 18.00
N LEU A 277 -27.18 -15.70 17.78
CA LEU A 277 -27.83 -14.93 18.84
C LEU A 277 -29.22 -15.49 19.13
N ASN A 278 -29.42 -16.02 20.35
CA ASN A 278 -30.71 -16.63 20.75
C ASN A 278 -31.21 -17.68 19.76
N GLY A 279 -30.34 -18.53 19.21
CA GLY A 279 -30.66 -19.56 18.23
C GLY A 279 -30.85 -19.06 16.79
N LYS A 280 -30.50 -17.80 16.49
CA LYS A 280 -30.53 -17.25 15.13
C LYS A 280 -29.15 -16.92 14.63
N THR A 281 -28.80 -17.47 13.50
CA THR A 281 -27.52 -17.21 12.84
C THR A 281 -27.48 -15.79 12.26
N MET A 282 -26.37 -15.10 12.52
CA MET A 282 -26.01 -13.79 11.96
C MET A 282 -24.72 -13.94 11.18
N LEU A 283 -24.74 -13.60 9.90
CA LEU A 283 -23.58 -13.62 9.03
C LEU A 283 -22.87 -12.26 9.05
N THR A 284 -21.55 -12.29 8.87
CA THR A 284 -20.75 -11.08 8.74
C THR A 284 -21.16 -10.31 7.48
N SER A 285 -21.43 -9.01 7.60
CA SER A 285 -21.71 -8.13 6.46
C SER A 285 -20.43 -7.48 5.92
N HIS A 286 -19.54 -7.09 6.80
CA HIS A 286 -18.24 -6.50 6.47
C HIS A 286 -17.29 -6.63 7.66
N GLY A 287 -16.00 -6.46 7.41
CA GLY A 287 -14.97 -6.46 8.43
C GLY A 287 -13.73 -5.72 7.96
N CYS A 288 -12.85 -5.45 8.89
CA CYS A 288 -11.53 -4.86 8.65
C CYS A 288 -10.54 -5.40 9.68
N SER A 289 -9.26 -5.34 9.36
CA SER A 289 -8.20 -5.77 10.27
C SER A 289 -7.09 -4.73 10.34
N VAL A 290 -6.39 -4.71 11.47
CA VAL A 290 -5.13 -4.00 11.68
C VAL A 290 -4.14 -4.97 12.31
N VAL A 291 -2.86 -4.73 12.07
CA VAL A 291 -1.79 -5.62 12.51
C VAL A 291 -0.79 -4.84 13.35
N PHE A 292 -0.36 -5.44 14.46
CA PHE A 292 0.76 -4.96 15.25
C PHE A 292 1.90 -5.97 15.18
N ASN A 293 3.07 -5.50 14.73
CA ASN A 293 4.29 -6.28 14.61
C ASN A 293 5.36 -5.73 15.56
N PRO A 294 5.71 -6.43 16.66
CA PRO A 294 6.73 -5.97 17.61
C PRO A 294 8.15 -6.04 17.06
N CYS A 295 8.39 -6.74 15.93
CA CYS A 295 9.71 -6.87 15.32
C CYS A 295 10.06 -5.67 14.41
N LEU A 296 9.16 -4.72 14.19
CA LEU A 296 9.46 -3.52 13.41
C LEU A 296 10.38 -2.59 14.22
N PRO A 297 11.45 -2.02 13.60
CA PRO A 297 12.35 -1.08 14.25
C PRO A 297 11.64 0.15 14.82
N ASP A 298 12.23 0.77 15.83
CA ASP A 298 11.80 2.07 16.35
C ASP A 298 11.78 3.10 15.22
N GLY A 299 10.62 3.74 15.02
CA GLY A 299 10.42 4.72 13.94
C GLY A 299 9.72 4.15 12.70
N MET A 300 9.63 2.84 12.53
CA MET A 300 8.70 2.23 11.57
C MET A 300 7.31 2.10 12.16
N ILE A 301 6.33 2.39 11.33
CA ILE A 301 4.97 2.61 11.81
C ILE A 301 4.21 1.28 11.82
N ASN A 302 4.05 0.69 13.00
CA ASN A 302 2.81 -0.06 13.26
C ASN A 302 1.64 0.91 13.11
N GLU A 303 0.55 0.48 12.50
CA GLU A 303 -0.64 1.32 12.36
C GLU A 303 -1.05 1.89 13.73
N ALA A 304 -1.34 3.20 13.77
CA ALA A 304 -1.72 3.86 15.00
C ALA A 304 -2.96 3.22 15.63
N GLU A 305 -3.87 2.78 14.77
CA GLU A 305 -5.12 2.10 15.12
C GLU A 305 -4.88 0.75 15.81
N ALA A 306 -3.86 0.01 15.40
CA ALA A 306 -3.46 -1.22 16.08
C ALA A 306 -2.99 -0.92 17.50
N LYS A 307 -2.15 0.11 17.68
CA LYS A 307 -1.67 0.55 19.01
C LYS A 307 -2.80 1.00 19.91
N TRP A 308 -3.79 1.73 19.38
CA TRP A 308 -4.98 2.13 20.16
C TRP A 308 -5.81 0.94 20.61
N ALA A 309 -5.96 -0.07 19.75
CA ALA A 309 -6.68 -1.28 20.10
C ALA A 309 -5.93 -2.07 21.21
N LEU A 310 -4.58 -2.18 21.09
CA LEU A 310 -3.78 -2.82 22.12
C LEU A 310 -3.93 -2.12 23.48
N GLU A 311 -3.87 -0.79 23.48
CA GLU A 311 -4.03 0.01 24.70
C GLU A 311 -5.43 -0.10 25.28
N HIS A 312 -6.49 -0.04 24.43
CA HIS A 312 -7.87 -0.17 24.88
C HIS A 312 -8.17 -1.52 25.51
N TYR A 313 -7.63 -2.61 24.94
CA TYR A 313 -7.86 -3.99 25.43
C TYR A 313 -6.79 -4.50 26.38
N ASP A 314 -5.82 -3.67 26.78
CA ASP A 314 -4.69 -4.03 27.63
C ASP A 314 -3.93 -5.27 27.11
N LEU A 315 -3.65 -5.29 25.82
CA LEU A 315 -2.94 -6.39 25.16
C LEU A 315 -1.42 -6.22 25.27
N ASP A 316 -0.72 -7.33 25.54
CA ASP A 316 0.73 -7.35 25.73
C ASP A 316 1.48 -7.06 24.42
N THR A 317 2.21 -5.96 24.35
CA THR A 317 2.98 -5.50 23.20
C THR A 317 4.25 -6.33 22.91
N SER A 318 4.60 -7.31 23.75
CA SER A 318 5.67 -8.26 23.46
C SER A 318 5.27 -9.33 22.45
N TYR A 319 3.99 -9.41 22.09
CA TYR A 319 3.46 -10.28 21.06
C TYR A 319 3.05 -9.48 19.82
N GLY A 320 3.03 -10.17 18.67
CA GLY A 320 2.32 -9.68 17.50
C GLY A 320 0.82 -9.94 17.61
N TRP A 321 0.05 -9.06 16.97
CA TRP A 321 -1.40 -9.12 17.01
C TRP A 321 -2.00 -8.86 15.64
N MET A 322 -2.92 -9.72 15.20
CA MET A 322 -3.91 -9.38 14.20
C MET A 322 -5.22 -9.07 14.93
N ILE A 323 -5.74 -7.85 14.74
CA ILE A 323 -7.01 -7.43 15.33
C ILE A 323 -8.01 -7.27 14.20
N PHE A 324 -9.00 -8.16 14.18
CA PHE A 324 -10.05 -8.20 13.17
C PHE A 324 -11.37 -7.74 13.78
N ARG A 325 -12.04 -6.83 13.12
CA ARG A 325 -13.37 -6.32 13.49
C ARG A 325 -14.39 -6.79 12.48
N ALA A 326 -15.47 -7.43 12.95
CA ALA A 326 -16.55 -7.91 12.08
C ALA A 326 -17.90 -7.34 12.52
N ALA A 327 -18.72 -6.93 11.55
CA ALA A 327 -20.05 -6.41 11.78
C ALA A 327 -21.14 -7.42 11.34
N PHE A 328 -22.11 -7.64 12.22
CA PHE A 328 -23.20 -8.60 12.06
C PHE A 328 -24.54 -7.87 12.14
N PRO A 329 -25.31 -7.74 11.06
CA PRO A 329 -26.57 -7.02 11.06
C PRO A 329 -27.64 -7.73 11.88
N TRP A 330 -28.50 -6.95 12.56
CA TRP A 330 -29.64 -7.54 13.26
C TRP A 330 -30.55 -8.30 12.31
N THR A 331 -30.94 -9.50 12.68
CA THR A 331 -31.95 -10.31 11.95
C THR A 331 -33.38 -9.83 12.15
N SER A 332 -33.59 -8.82 13.01
CA SER A 332 -34.90 -8.25 13.31
C SER A 332 -34.84 -6.72 13.37
N LYS A 333 -35.99 -6.05 13.10
CA LYS A 333 -36.09 -4.58 13.15
C LYS A 333 -35.91 -3.99 14.56
N ARG A 334 -36.10 -4.80 15.60
CA ARG A 334 -35.88 -4.36 17.01
C ARG A 334 -34.63 -5.04 17.52
N ARG A 335 -33.83 -4.29 18.24
CA ARG A 335 -32.67 -4.81 18.99
C ARG A 335 -33.13 -5.92 19.93
N PRO A 336 -32.66 -7.16 19.78
CA PRO A 336 -33.06 -8.25 20.66
C PRO A 336 -32.38 -8.13 22.02
N GLU A 337 -33.01 -8.68 23.06
CA GLU A 337 -32.35 -8.97 24.33
C GLU A 337 -31.37 -10.14 24.11
N ILE A 338 -30.15 -10.03 24.63
CA ILE A 338 -29.14 -11.06 24.49
C ILE A 338 -29.35 -12.07 25.60
N LYS A 339 -29.75 -13.30 25.27
CA LYS A 339 -29.92 -14.41 26.22
C LYS A 339 -28.87 -15.49 26.03
N SER A 340 -28.41 -15.67 24.82
CA SER A 340 -27.31 -16.55 24.46
C SER A 340 -26.60 -15.97 23.23
N LEU A 341 -25.29 -16.08 23.22
CA LEU A 341 -24.45 -15.67 22.11
C LEU A 341 -23.34 -16.71 21.93
N SER A 342 -23.26 -17.34 20.78
CA SER A 342 -22.15 -18.19 20.40
C SER A 342 -21.52 -17.71 19.10
N LEU A 343 -20.24 -18.05 18.94
CA LEU A 343 -19.44 -17.72 17.79
C LEU A 343 -18.91 -19.01 17.17
N THR A 344 -19.07 -19.16 15.87
CA THR A 344 -18.39 -20.17 15.08
C THR A 344 -17.36 -19.50 14.20
N MET A 345 -16.12 -19.98 14.24
CA MET A 345 -15.03 -19.55 13.40
C MET A 345 -14.68 -20.65 12.41
N GLU A 346 -14.65 -20.31 11.14
CA GLU A 346 -14.36 -21.21 10.03
C GLU A 346 -13.23 -20.61 9.19
N GLN A 347 -12.16 -21.38 8.93
CA GLN A 347 -11.09 -20.95 8.04
C GLN A 347 -11.62 -20.78 6.61
N ARG A 348 -11.28 -19.67 5.94
CA ARG A 348 -11.45 -19.59 4.49
C ARG A 348 -10.46 -20.52 3.79
N PRO A 349 -10.88 -21.17 2.70
CA PRO A 349 -9.93 -21.94 1.92
C PRO A 349 -8.74 -21.10 1.46
N CYS A 350 -7.54 -21.58 1.69
CA CYS A 350 -6.29 -20.97 1.25
C CYS A 350 -5.91 -21.53 -0.12
N ARG A 351 -5.39 -20.69 -1.01
CA ARG A 351 -4.84 -21.12 -2.29
C ARG A 351 -3.40 -21.60 -2.09
N VAL A 352 -3.17 -22.88 -2.32
CA VAL A 352 -1.85 -23.52 -2.17
C VAL A 352 -1.34 -23.93 -3.54
N PRO A 353 -0.18 -23.42 -3.99
CA PRO A 353 0.42 -23.83 -5.24
C PRO A 353 0.86 -25.30 -5.17
N GLY A 354 0.65 -26.01 -6.25
CA GLY A 354 1.04 -27.40 -6.44
C GLY A 354 2.08 -27.56 -7.55
N PRO A 355 2.25 -28.76 -8.11
CA PRO A 355 3.26 -29.01 -9.11
C PRO A 355 2.99 -28.26 -10.42
N HIS A 356 4.09 -27.85 -11.06
CA HIS A 356 4.10 -27.23 -12.40
C HIS A 356 4.12 -28.26 -13.50
N PHE A 357 3.58 -27.91 -14.65
CA PHE A 357 3.60 -28.75 -15.85
C PHE A 357 3.48 -27.89 -17.12
N GLN A 358 3.94 -28.44 -18.22
CA GLN A 358 3.80 -27.85 -19.55
C GLN A 358 2.89 -28.70 -20.41
N THR A 359 2.21 -28.07 -21.34
CA THR A 359 1.32 -28.72 -22.30
C THR A 359 1.62 -28.23 -23.71
N HIS A 360 1.69 -29.16 -24.66
CA HIS A 360 2.06 -28.85 -26.04
C HIS A 360 0.91 -29.15 -27.02
N ALA A 361 0.06 -30.13 -26.71
CA ALA A 361 -0.98 -30.58 -27.62
C ALA A 361 -2.18 -31.21 -26.89
N PRO A 362 -3.35 -31.24 -27.55
CA PRO A 362 -4.45 -32.08 -27.11
C PRO A 362 -4.04 -33.55 -26.94
N GLY A 363 -4.46 -34.18 -25.84
CA GLY A 363 -4.07 -35.53 -25.45
C GLY A 363 -2.93 -35.60 -24.43
N ASP A 364 -2.21 -34.50 -24.19
CA ASP A 364 -1.21 -34.44 -23.12
C ASP A 364 -1.87 -34.70 -21.78
N SER A 365 -1.18 -35.47 -20.91
CA SER A 365 -1.69 -35.82 -19.60
C SER A 365 -0.66 -35.56 -18.52
N PHE A 366 -1.13 -35.04 -17.40
CA PHE A 366 -0.33 -34.74 -16.22
C PHE A 366 -1.00 -35.28 -14.96
N SER A 367 -0.24 -36.02 -14.12
CA SER A 367 -0.76 -36.59 -12.87
C SER A 367 -0.15 -35.87 -11.65
N PHE A 368 -0.98 -35.60 -10.67
CA PHE A 368 -0.57 -34.93 -9.44
C PHE A 368 -1.35 -35.45 -8.24
N LEU A 369 -0.76 -35.32 -7.06
CA LEU A 369 -1.34 -35.73 -5.80
C LEU A 369 -1.97 -34.54 -5.08
N HIS A 370 -3.23 -34.67 -4.65
CA HIS A 370 -3.85 -33.67 -3.79
C HIS A 370 -3.20 -33.68 -2.39
N PRO A 371 -2.69 -32.53 -1.88
CA PRO A 371 -1.84 -32.51 -0.71
C PRO A 371 -2.54 -32.92 0.60
N VAL A 372 -3.87 -32.80 0.68
CA VAL A 372 -4.63 -33.13 1.89
C VAL A 372 -5.31 -34.51 1.76
N SER A 373 -6.07 -34.75 0.68
CA SER A 373 -6.80 -36.02 0.52
C SER A 373 -5.92 -37.19 0.09
N GLY A 374 -4.72 -36.90 -0.45
CA GLY A 374 -3.85 -37.94 -1.02
C GLY A 374 -4.40 -38.56 -2.31
N THR A 375 -5.46 -37.98 -2.88
CA THR A 375 -6.05 -38.47 -4.13
C THR A 375 -5.12 -38.14 -5.30
N ASN A 376 -4.84 -39.14 -6.15
CA ASN A 376 -4.07 -38.91 -7.36
C ASN A 376 -5.01 -38.53 -8.51
N TYR A 377 -4.84 -37.31 -9.00
CA TYR A 377 -5.60 -36.75 -10.13
C TYR A 377 -4.78 -36.85 -11.41
N THR A 378 -5.47 -37.07 -12.53
CA THR A 378 -4.89 -36.97 -13.86
C THR A 378 -5.66 -35.91 -14.67
N LEU A 379 -4.95 -34.85 -15.04
CA LEU A 379 -5.42 -33.84 -16.00
C LEU A 379 -5.15 -34.37 -17.40
N THR A 380 -6.13 -34.24 -18.31
CA THR A 380 -5.93 -34.54 -19.72
C THR A 380 -6.38 -33.33 -20.55
N VAL A 381 -5.46 -32.82 -21.36
CA VAL A 381 -5.72 -31.67 -22.24
C VAL A 381 -6.64 -32.08 -23.37
N GLN A 382 -7.74 -31.38 -23.54
CA GLN A 382 -8.71 -31.61 -24.61
C GLN A 382 -8.50 -30.67 -25.80
N GLU A 383 -8.15 -29.40 -25.50
CA GLU A 383 -7.97 -28.36 -26.51
C GLU A 383 -7.03 -27.27 -25.99
N ILE A 384 -6.22 -26.71 -26.88
CA ILE A 384 -5.41 -25.52 -26.61
C ILE A 384 -5.70 -24.52 -27.74
N GLU A 385 -6.13 -23.33 -27.40
CA GLU A 385 -6.53 -22.29 -28.35
C GLU A 385 -5.93 -20.94 -27.96
N GLN A 386 -5.35 -20.22 -28.91
CA GLN A 386 -4.94 -18.84 -28.74
C GLN A 386 -6.12 -17.91 -28.98
N GLN A 387 -6.33 -16.99 -28.08
CA GLN A 387 -7.42 -16.02 -28.14
C GLN A 387 -6.91 -14.58 -28.00
N THR A 388 -7.75 -13.63 -28.40
CA THR A 388 -7.43 -12.20 -28.34
C THR A 388 -8.62 -11.42 -27.86
N ILE A 389 -8.42 -10.57 -26.83
CA ILE A 389 -9.43 -9.62 -26.34
C ILE A 389 -9.30 -8.32 -27.16
N PRO A 390 -10.38 -7.80 -27.76
CA PRO A 390 -10.31 -6.51 -28.44
C PRO A 390 -9.96 -5.37 -27.46
N GLN A 391 -9.01 -4.49 -27.82
CA GLN A 391 -8.58 -3.35 -26.99
C GLN A 391 -9.74 -2.49 -26.46
N LYS A 392 -10.78 -2.31 -27.27
CA LYS A 392 -12.00 -1.57 -26.88
C LYS A 392 -12.71 -2.11 -25.63
N CYS A 393 -12.46 -3.37 -25.25
CA CYS A 393 -13.06 -3.97 -24.05
C CYS A 393 -12.47 -3.42 -22.77
N PHE A 394 -11.29 -2.80 -22.79
CA PHE A 394 -10.64 -2.22 -21.62
C PHE A 394 -11.08 -0.78 -21.32
N GLY A 395 -11.80 -0.11 -22.26
CA GLY A 395 -12.45 1.18 -22.02
C GLY A 395 -11.50 2.36 -21.68
N SER A 396 -10.23 2.26 -22.07
CA SER A 396 -9.22 3.29 -21.80
C SER A 396 -8.63 3.83 -23.11
N ASP A 397 -8.61 5.15 -23.25
CA ASP A 397 -7.93 5.85 -24.35
C ASP A 397 -6.47 6.23 -23.96
N ARG A 398 -6.09 6.03 -22.70
CA ARG A 398 -4.77 6.42 -22.15
C ARG A 398 -3.80 5.24 -22.07
N TRP A 399 -4.31 4.01 -21.99
CA TRP A 399 -3.52 2.81 -21.77
C TRP A 399 -3.71 1.79 -22.88
N VAL A 400 -2.62 1.17 -23.32
CA VAL A 400 -2.63 -0.03 -24.16
C VAL A 400 -2.47 -1.24 -23.26
N TYR A 401 -3.40 -2.18 -23.38
CA TYR A 401 -3.42 -3.40 -22.59
C TYR A 401 -2.93 -4.59 -23.43
N PRO A 402 -2.24 -5.56 -22.82
CA PRO A 402 -1.96 -6.82 -23.47
C PRO A 402 -3.28 -7.56 -23.75
N THR A 403 -3.37 -8.22 -24.90
CA THR A 403 -4.64 -8.75 -25.42
C THR A 403 -4.61 -10.22 -25.78
N HIS A 404 -3.43 -10.81 -25.97
CA HIS A 404 -3.27 -12.18 -26.38
C HIS A 404 -3.13 -13.11 -25.18
N PHE A 405 -3.80 -14.26 -25.24
CA PHE A 405 -3.72 -15.30 -24.22
C PHE A 405 -4.05 -16.68 -24.80
N THR A 406 -3.64 -17.72 -24.09
CA THR A 406 -3.92 -19.10 -24.44
C THR A 406 -4.99 -19.65 -23.51
N VAL A 407 -5.96 -20.35 -24.04
CA VAL A 407 -6.98 -21.12 -23.31
C VAL A 407 -6.68 -22.60 -23.44
N MET A 408 -6.50 -23.26 -22.32
CA MET A 408 -6.41 -24.72 -22.23
C MET A 408 -7.73 -25.27 -21.69
N ARG A 409 -8.38 -26.17 -22.45
CA ARG A 409 -9.53 -26.93 -21.97
C ARG A 409 -9.06 -28.32 -21.58
N TYR A 410 -9.47 -28.79 -20.40
CA TYR A 410 -9.00 -30.05 -19.84
C TYR A 410 -10.08 -30.78 -19.06
N THR A 411 -9.87 -32.08 -18.84
CA THR A 411 -10.66 -32.91 -17.94
C THR A 411 -9.81 -33.40 -16.79
N LEU A 412 -10.43 -33.64 -15.64
CA LEU A 412 -9.78 -34.22 -14.45
C LEU A 412 -10.37 -35.62 -14.19
N PHE A 413 -9.50 -36.57 -13.85
CA PHE A 413 -9.89 -37.88 -13.38
C PHE A 413 -9.11 -38.24 -12.10
N PRO A 414 -9.79 -38.70 -11.02
CA PRO A 414 -11.24 -38.71 -10.87
C PRO A 414 -11.86 -37.32 -10.98
N GLU A 415 -13.13 -37.25 -11.29
CA GLU A 415 -13.85 -35.96 -11.26
C GLU A 415 -13.83 -35.43 -9.82
N SER A 416 -13.47 -34.18 -9.64
CA SER A 416 -13.34 -33.54 -8.32
C SER A 416 -14.47 -32.56 -8.10
N GLU A 417 -15.09 -32.65 -6.91
CA GLU A 417 -15.91 -31.57 -6.35
C GLU A 417 -15.04 -30.58 -5.56
N GLU A 418 -13.77 -30.90 -5.35
CA GLU A 418 -12.78 -30.05 -4.68
C GLU A 418 -12.36 -28.91 -5.60
N ASP A 419 -12.06 -27.75 -5.00
CA ASP A 419 -11.63 -26.57 -5.75
C ASP A 419 -10.16 -26.71 -6.19
N ILE A 420 -9.97 -27.43 -7.30
CA ILE A 420 -8.70 -27.53 -8.01
C ILE A 420 -8.77 -26.60 -9.23
N SER A 421 -7.87 -25.66 -9.34
CA SER A 421 -7.73 -24.77 -10.50
C SER A 421 -6.35 -24.87 -11.10
N ILE A 422 -6.24 -24.50 -12.37
CA ILE A 422 -4.97 -24.41 -13.09
C ILE A 422 -4.72 -22.97 -13.41
N CYS A 423 -3.51 -22.49 -13.12
CA CYS A 423 -3.08 -21.12 -13.35
C CYS A 423 -1.81 -21.09 -14.20
N ASP A 424 -1.60 -20.02 -14.94
CA ASP A 424 -0.33 -19.71 -15.57
C ASP A 424 0.72 -19.32 -14.51
N CYS A 425 1.95 -19.78 -14.66
CA CYS A 425 3.08 -19.41 -13.81
C CYS A 425 3.73 -18.09 -14.20
N CYS A 426 3.37 -17.52 -15.36
CA CYS A 426 3.92 -16.26 -15.87
C CYS A 426 3.07 -15.06 -15.44
N ASP A 427 3.72 -13.93 -15.16
CA ASP A 427 3.04 -12.70 -14.74
C ASP A 427 2.36 -11.93 -15.89
N GLY A 428 2.61 -12.29 -17.15
CA GLY A 428 2.12 -11.57 -18.31
C GLY A 428 2.75 -10.18 -18.49
N ASP A 429 2.30 -9.48 -19.52
CA ASP A 429 2.80 -8.13 -19.84
C ASP A 429 2.00 -7.07 -19.07
N LYS A 430 2.69 -6.01 -18.62
CA LYS A 430 2.04 -4.89 -17.93
C LYS A 430 1.44 -3.91 -18.95
N PRO A 431 0.28 -3.29 -18.68
CA PRO A 431 -0.27 -2.24 -19.51
C PRO A 431 0.73 -1.08 -19.72
N MET A 432 0.76 -0.50 -20.93
CA MET A 432 1.63 0.62 -21.30
C MET A 432 0.81 1.90 -21.48
N GLU A 433 1.32 3.01 -20.93
CA GLU A 433 0.70 4.32 -21.15
C GLU A 433 0.99 4.82 -22.58
N ILE A 434 -0.04 5.37 -23.24
CA ILE A 434 0.12 5.98 -24.56
C ILE A 434 0.79 7.33 -24.35
N ALA A 435 2.02 7.50 -24.87
CA ALA A 435 2.67 8.80 -24.87
C ALA A 435 1.84 9.77 -25.74
N VAL A 436 1.27 10.79 -25.12
CA VAL A 436 0.64 11.90 -25.85
C VAL A 436 1.78 12.76 -26.40
N GLU A 437 1.84 12.96 -27.74
CA GLU A 437 2.82 13.85 -28.34
C GLU A 437 2.71 15.26 -27.72
N GLY A 438 3.72 15.63 -26.95
CA GLY A 438 3.81 16.94 -26.29
C GLY A 438 4.41 16.91 -24.87
N ASP A 439 4.38 15.80 -24.18
CA ASP A 439 5.07 15.66 -22.91
C ASP A 439 6.38 14.89 -23.10
N SER A 440 7.48 15.59 -22.88
CA SER A 440 8.81 14.96 -22.75
C SER A 440 8.89 14.27 -21.39
N PHE A 441 8.26 13.10 -21.30
CA PHE A 441 8.35 12.24 -20.13
C PHE A 441 9.36 11.13 -20.41
N THR A 442 10.48 11.16 -19.70
CA THR A 442 11.33 9.98 -19.54
C THR A 442 10.53 8.94 -18.75
N PRO A 443 10.54 7.66 -19.14
CA PRO A 443 9.87 6.64 -18.36
C PRO A 443 10.65 6.42 -17.05
N GLU A 444 10.34 7.19 -16.04
CA GLU A 444 10.57 6.73 -14.67
C GLU A 444 9.58 5.62 -14.40
N THR A 445 10.11 4.47 -14.06
CA THR A 445 9.43 3.35 -13.46
C THR A 445 8.63 3.82 -12.25
N GLN A 446 7.44 4.32 -12.43
CA GLN A 446 6.48 4.43 -11.35
C GLN A 446 5.87 3.04 -11.09
N ASN A 447 6.53 2.31 -10.23
CA ASN A 447 5.90 1.30 -9.41
C ASN A 447 4.80 1.96 -8.59
N ASN A 448 3.54 1.75 -8.99
CA ASN A 448 2.39 1.70 -8.09
C ASN A 448 1.09 1.86 -8.87
N ALA A 449 0.76 0.86 -9.65
CA ALA A 449 -0.62 0.46 -9.83
C ALA A 449 -0.60 -1.03 -10.13
N CYS A 450 -0.48 -1.84 -9.09
CA CYS A 450 -1.02 -3.18 -9.16
C CYS A 450 -2.53 -3.02 -9.36
N VAL A 451 -2.95 -2.86 -10.60
CA VAL A 451 -4.27 -3.27 -10.98
C VAL A 451 -4.24 -4.79 -10.88
N ARG A 452 -4.49 -5.29 -9.67
CA ARG A 452 -4.93 -6.67 -9.51
C ARG A 452 -6.20 -6.78 -10.35
N ILE A 453 -6.07 -7.28 -11.57
CA ILE A 453 -7.14 -8.04 -12.16
C ILE A 453 -7.16 -9.30 -11.29
N ILE A 454 -7.91 -9.23 -10.20
CA ILE A 454 -8.35 -10.42 -9.49
C ILE A 454 -9.22 -11.11 -10.52
N GLY A 455 -8.63 -12.02 -11.29
CA GLY A 455 -9.38 -13.11 -11.84
C GLY A 455 -9.94 -13.81 -10.60
N GLY A 456 -11.16 -13.42 -10.22
CA GLY A 456 -11.91 -14.18 -9.24
C GLY A 456 -11.93 -15.61 -9.73
N ALA A 457 -11.93 -16.58 -8.82
CA ALA A 457 -12.03 -18.01 -9.08
C ALA A 457 -13.29 -18.45 -9.86
N ASP A 458 -14.06 -17.49 -10.37
CA ASP A 458 -15.21 -17.62 -11.25
C ASP A 458 -14.82 -17.16 -12.67
N GLY A 459 -13.88 -17.85 -13.30
CA GLY A 459 -13.78 -17.84 -14.76
C GLY A 459 -15.15 -18.24 -15.33
N PRO A 460 -15.63 -17.62 -16.44
CA PRO A 460 -16.95 -17.90 -16.96
C PRO A 460 -17.07 -19.39 -17.26
N THR A 461 -17.90 -20.07 -16.49
CA THR A 461 -18.28 -21.47 -16.77
C THR A 461 -19.18 -21.41 -18.00
N VAL A 462 -18.60 -21.54 -19.19
CA VAL A 462 -19.36 -21.72 -20.40
C VAL A 462 -19.87 -23.16 -20.42
N ILE A 463 -21.11 -23.36 -20.03
CA ILE A 463 -21.82 -24.63 -20.25
C ILE A 463 -22.17 -24.71 -21.74
N MET A 464 -21.37 -25.44 -22.50
CA MET A 464 -21.75 -25.82 -23.85
C MET A 464 -22.48 -27.17 -23.83
N PRO A 465 -23.68 -27.29 -24.44
CA PRO A 465 -24.33 -28.58 -24.60
C PRO A 465 -23.70 -29.27 -25.80
N GLY A 466 -22.93 -30.31 -25.58
CA GLY A 466 -22.35 -31.11 -26.65
C GLY A 466 -21.65 -32.35 -26.14
N GLU A 467 -22.20 -33.48 -26.49
CA GLU A 467 -21.68 -34.84 -26.48
C GLU A 467 -20.96 -35.39 -25.22
N LYS A 468 -21.39 -36.57 -24.80
CA LYS A 468 -20.89 -37.36 -23.68
C LYS A 468 -19.38 -37.64 -23.78
N SER A 469 -18.54 -36.70 -23.33
CA SER A 469 -17.18 -37.00 -22.90
C SER A 469 -17.22 -37.43 -21.44
N GLN A 470 -16.45 -38.43 -21.09
CA GLN A 470 -16.28 -38.89 -19.71
C GLN A 470 -15.53 -37.79 -18.93
N GLY A 471 -16.24 -37.00 -18.14
CA GLY A 471 -15.70 -35.96 -17.26
C GLY A 471 -16.22 -34.55 -17.58
N ARG A 472 -16.28 -33.70 -16.54
CA ARG A 472 -16.58 -32.26 -16.68
C ARG A 472 -15.43 -31.56 -17.39
N LEU A 473 -15.76 -30.72 -18.39
CA LEU A 473 -14.78 -29.93 -19.09
C LEU A 473 -14.45 -28.66 -18.28
N HIS A 474 -13.18 -28.46 -17.97
CA HIS A 474 -12.65 -27.27 -17.29
C HIS A 474 -11.86 -26.41 -18.28
N ALA A 475 -11.61 -25.14 -17.92
CA ALA A 475 -10.78 -24.24 -18.72
C ALA A 475 -9.81 -23.48 -17.81
N ALA A 476 -8.58 -23.28 -18.32
CA ALA A 476 -7.58 -22.39 -17.73
C ALA A 476 -7.13 -21.38 -18.79
N CYS A 477 -6.85 -20.14 -18.37
CA CYS A 477 -6.35 -19.10 -19.26
C CYS A 477 -4.93 -18.71 -18.83
N SER A 478 -4.05 -18.48 -19.81
CA SER A 478 -2.76 -17.89 -19.53
C SER A 478 -2.89 -16.41 -19.13
N ALA A 479 -1.81 -15.83 -18.68
CA ALA A 479 -1.67 -14.39 -18.54
C ALA A 479 -1.82 -13.68 -19.90
N LEU A 480 -2.07 -12.36 -19.86
CA LEU A 480 -2.22 -11.55 -21.07
C LEU A 480 -0.86 -11.07 -21.56
N HIS A 481 -0.65 -11.12 -22.89
CA HIS A 481 0.57 -10.66 -23.56
C HIS A 481 0.25 -9.69 -24.71
N PHE A 482 1.19 -8.83 -25.07
CA PHE A 482 1.05 -7.97 -26.24
C PHE A 482 1.20 -8.75 -27.54
N GLU A 483 2.04 -9.77 -27.54
CA GLU A 483 2.25 -10.66 -28.67
C GLU A 483 1.55 -12.01 -28.43
N PRO A 484 1.15 -12.73 -29.49
CA PRO A 484 0.63 -14.08 -29.35
C PRO A 484 1.63 -14.97 -28.61
N VAL A 485 1.16 -15.69 -27.62
CA VAL A 485 1.96 -16.65 -26.85
C VAL A 485 2.39 -17.76 -27.80
N ARG A 486 3.67 -17.80 -28.17
CA ARG A 486 4.21 -18.76 -29.16
C ARG A 486 4.85 -19.98 -28.54
N ASP A 487 5.28 -19.83 -27.28
CA ASP A 487 5.94 -20.87 -26.51
C ASP A 487 4.94 -21.61 -25.65
N ASP A 488 5.36 -22.77 -25.15
CA ASP A 488 4.53 -23.58 -24.27
C ASP A 488 4.29 -22.86 -22.95
N VAL A 489 3.03 -22.76 -22.57
CA VAL A 489 2.65 -22.16 -21.29
C VAL A 489 3.02 -23.10 -20.16
N GLU A 490 3.71 -22.58 -19.15
CA GLU A 490 3.96 -23.30 -17.92
C GLU A 490 2.77 -23.09 -16.97
N TRP A 491 2.09 -24.17 -16.67
CA TRP A 491 0.93 -24.20 -15.80
C TRP A 491 1.28 -24.68 -14.40
N CYS A 492 0.60 -24.14 -13.41
CA CYS A 492 0.66 -24.60 -12.01
C CYS A 492 -0.72 -25.07 -11.56
N THR A 493 -0.76 -26.21 -10.89
CA THR A 493 -1.97 -26.63 -10.16
C THR A 493 -2.14 -25.76 -8.92
N MET A 494 -3.36 -25.39 -8.63
CA MET A 494 -3.70 -24.59 -7.46
C MET A 494 -4.80 -25.26 -6.66
N PHE A 495 -4.53 -25.54 -5.40
CA PHE A 495 -5.47 -26.19 -4.50
C PHE A 495 -6.12 -25.18 -3.57
N SER A 496 -7.42 -25.33 -3.34
CA SER A 496 -8.16 -24.57 -2.36
C SER A 496 -8.33 -25.43 -1.09
N ILE A 497 -7.58 -25.13 -0.05
CA ILE A 497 -7.41 -26.02 1.11
C ILE A 497 -7.87 -25.32 2.39
N LYS A 498 -8.59 -26.08 3.22
CA LYS A 498 -8.81 -25.75 4.64
C LYS A 498 -7.93 -26.64 5.49
N ASN A 499 -7.09 -26.03 6.31
CA ASN A 499 -6.17 -26.75 7.18
C ASN A 499 -6.74 -27.00 8.59
N PHE A 500 -7.78 -26.25 8.96
CA PHE A 500 -8.32 -26.27 10.31
C PHE A 500 -9.84 -26.46 10.27
N ASP A 501 -10.32 -27.31 11.18
CA ASP A 501 -11.75 -27.49 11.41
C ASP A 501 -12.38 -26.24 12.02
N GLU A 502 -13.68 -26.06 11.78
CA GLU A 502 -14.43 -24.99 12.44
C GLU A 502 -14.48 -25.21 13.96
N THR A 503 -14.54 -24.12 14.70
CA THR A 503 -14.73 -24.15 16.15
C THR A 503 -15.89 -23.28 16.56
N THR A 504 -16.62 -23.72 17.59
CA THR A 504 -17.75 -22.96 18.15
C THR A 504 -17.52 -22.69 19.63
N ILE A 505 -17.70 -21.42 20.02
CA ILE A 505 -17.44 -20.91 21.36
C ILE A 505 -18.68 -20.22 21.88
N ASN A 506 -19.05 -20.49 23.12
CA ASN A 506 -20.10 -19.74 23.82
C ASN A 506 -19.52 -18.45 24.39
N LEU A 507 -20.07 -17.32 23.98
CA LEU A 507 -19.63 -15.99 24.43
C LEU A 507 -20.44 -15.51 25.63
N ILE A 508 -21.75 -15.85 25.68
CA ILE A 508 -22.70 -15.53 26.75
C ILE A 508 -23.65 -16.72 26.93
#